data_1dd44a964722283f04a6fcb1df6e254f
#
_entry.id   1dd44a964722283f04a6fcb1df6e254f
#
_cell.length_a   1.000
_cell.length_b   1.000
_cell.length_c   1.000
_cell.angle_alpha   90.00
_cell.angle_beta   90.00
_cell.angle_gamma   90.00
#
_symmetry.space_group_name_H-M   'P 1'
#
loop_
_entity.id
_entity.type
_entity.pdbx_description
1 polymer ?
#
loop_
_entity_poly.entity_id
_entity_poly.type
_entity_poly.pdbx_seq_one_letter_code
_entity_poly.pdbx_strand_id
1 'polypeptide(L)'
;MEDLTRNIVRGLAFHSSFERSLALVLMPWRKAWGLTRETLPVMLCALAGLLLSGMELDHMTTWKTFSKVDKFLILVPIMLNLKGNLEMNLSLRMATAANIGEIDNCRTRQLIVSGNMWLLQVQALIVASVAGILSFGLGAKESHGDQPDLTMRGPVHSGKPILDKTARLRDGYFEFALVLAVSQLAASMSSAVQGSFICALVVWARKSGFDPDNMVIPIA
;
A
#
# COMPACT_ATOMS: atom_id res chain seq x y z
N MET A 1 -32.95 27.12 37.18
CA MET A 1 -33.76 26.07 36.53
C MET A 1 -33.13 25.58 35.20
N GLU A 2 -32.57 26.48 34.43
CA GLU A 2 -31.96 26.18 33.10
C GLU A 2 -30.70 25.31 33.18
N ASP A 3 -29.86 25.47 34.18
CA ASP A 3 -28.65 24.66 34.37
C ASP A 3 -28.96 23.22 34.84
N LEU A 4 -30.05 23.02 35.56
CA LEU A 4 -30.47 21.69 35.97
C LEU A 4 -30.98 20.88 34.79
N THR A 5 -31.76 21.50 33.92
CA THR A 5 -32.24 20.88 32.66
C THR A 5 -31.11 20.56 31.70
N ARG A 6 -30.07 21.41 31.61
CA ARG A 6 -28.91 21.20 30.77
C ARG A 6 -28.06 20.01 31.23
N ASN A 7 -27.91 19.86 32.54
CA ASN A 7 -27.18 18.73 33.13
C ASN A 7 -27.94 17.40 33.01
N ILE A 8 -29.28 17.42 33.11
CA ILE A 8 -30.12 16.24 32.91
C ILE A 8 -30.06 15.80 31.43
N VAL A 9 -30.13 16.74 30.48
CA VAL A 9 -30.04 16.43 29.03
C VAL A 9 -28.65 15.86 28.68
N ARG A 10 -27.56 16.41 29.23
CA ARG A 10 -26.21 15.84 29.06
C ARG A 10 -26.08 14.45 29.67
N GLY A 11 -26.62 14.20 30.83
CA GLY A 11 -26.64 12.89 31.46
C GLY A 11 -27.41 11.84 30.64
N LEU A 12 -28.56 12.24 30.12
CA LEU A 12 -29.37 11.37 29.22
C LEU A 12 -28.67 11.08 27.89
N ALA A 13 -28.01 12.09 27.30
CA ALA A 13 -27.24 11.92 26.09
C ALA A 13 -26.00 11.01 26.30
N PHE A 14 -25.32 11.15 27.42
CA PHE A 14 -24.21 10.27 27.80
C PHE A 14 -24.69 8.82 28.04
N HIS A 15 -25.79 8.65 28.76
CA HIS A 15 -26.38 7.33 29.00
C HIS A 15 -26.81 6.65 27.68
N SER A 16 -27.44 7.39 26.76
CA SER A 16 -27.83 6.84 25.46
C SER A 16 -26.64 6.48 24.57
N SER A 17 -25.53 7.22 24.68
CA SER A 17 -24.28 6.92 23.97
C SER A 17 -23.60 5.69 24.58
N PHE A 18 -23.60 5.57 25.89
CA PHE A 18 -23.05 4.43 26.61
C PHE A 18 -23.87 3.15 26.32
N GLU A 19 -25.19 3.21 26.35
CA GLU A 19 -26.07 2.11 25.97
C GLU A 19 -25.85 1.65 24.54
N ARG A 20 -25.67 2.59 23.59
CA ARG A 20 -25.34 2.24 22.20
C ARG A 20 -23.98 1.57 22.08
N SER A 21 -22.97 2.07 22.81
CA SER A 21 -21.64 1.44 22.84
C SER A 21 -21.69 0.05 23.46
N LEU A 22 -22.47 -0.13 24.55
CA LEU A 22 -22.66 -1.43 25.19
C LEU A 22 -23.44 -2.40 24.27
N ALA A 23 -24.46 -1.90 23.58
CA ALA A 23 -25.24 -2.70 22.61
C ALA A 23 -24.38 -3.12 21.41
N LEU A 24 -23.39 -2.31 20.99
CA LEU A 24 -22.41 -2.66 19.97
C LEU A 24 -21.41 -3.73 20.46
N VAL A 25 -21.00 -3.63 21.73
CA VAL A 25 -20.10 -4.62 22.36
C VAL A 25 -20.82 -5.95 22.65
N LEU A 26 -22.11 -5.87 23.03
CA LEU A 26 -22.98 -7.03 23.26
C LEU A 26 -23.72 -7.46 21.98
N MET A 27 -23.15 -7.19 20.81
CA MET A 27 -23.70 -7.61 19.53
C MET A 27 -24.11 -9.08 19.62
N PRO A 28 -25.37 -9.43 19.38
CA PRO A 28 -25.81 -10.80 19.57
C PRO A 28 -24.94 -11.75 18.76
N TRP A 29 -24.37 -12.75 19.38
CA TRP A 29 -23.44 -13.74 18.82
C TRP A 29 -23.80 -14.20 17.40
N ARG A 30 -25.09 -14.29 17.11
CA ARG A 30 -25.61 -14.67 15.79
C ARG A 30 -25.25 -13.66 14.69
N LYS A 31 -25.22 -12.34 14.99
CA LYS A 31 -24.80 -11.30 14.03
C LYS A 31 -23.29 -11.32 13.84
N ALA A 32 -22.52 -11.46 14.92
CA ALA A 32 -21.08 -11.61 14.86
C ALA A 32 -20.69 -12.84 14.03
N TRP A 33 -21.36 -13.95 14.22
CA TRP A 33 -21.12 -15.16 13.44
C TRP A 33 -21.45 -15.00 11.95
N GLY A 34 -22.52 -14.27 11.61
CA GLY A 34 -22.87 -13.92 10.22
C GLY A 34 -21.75 -13.13 9.54
N LEU A 35 -21.27 -12.06 10.18
CA LEU A 35 -20.17 -11.25 9.70
C LEU A 35 -18.87 -12.06 9.54
N THR A 36 -18.53 -12.87 10.55
CA THR A 36 -17.34 -13.73 10.50
C THR A 36 -17.39 -14.70 9.33
N ARG A 37 -18.55 -15.29 9.07
CA ARG A 37 -18.73 -16.24 7.96
C ARG A 37 -18.55 -15.57 6.58
N GLU A 38 -18.91 -14.30 6.44
CA GLU A 38 -18.72 -13.53 5.21
C GLU A 38 -17.28 -13.07 5.03
N THR A 39 -16.64 -12.60 6.10
CA THR A 39 -15.29 -12.01 6.02
C THR A 39 -14.17 -13.06 6.10
N LEU A 40 -14.37 -14.17 6.80
CA LEU A 40 -13.33 -15.19 7.01
C LEU A 40 -12.73 -15.76 5.71
N PRO A 41 -13.53 -16.19 4.71
CA PRO A 41 -12.96 -16.73 3.47
C PRO A 41 -12.14 -15.68 2.72
N VAL A 42 -12.56 -14.43 2.74
CA VAL A 42 -11.87 -13.31 2.10
C VAL A 42 -10.54 -13.03 2.81
N MET A 43 -10.52 -13.02 4.14
CA MET A 43 -9.30 -12.86 4.93
C MET A 43 -8.31 -14.02 4.73
N LEU A 44 -8.81 -15.26 4.59
CA LEU A 44 -7.95 -16.41 4.29
C LEU A 44 -7.33 -16.30 2.90
N CYS A 45 -8.07 -15.82 1.90
CA CYS A 45 -7.53 -15.54 0.57
C CYS A 45 -6.46 -14.43 0.62
N ALA A 46 -6.72 -13.35 1.37
CA ALA A 46 -5.74 -12.28 1.56
C ALA A 46 -4.46 -12.78 2.25
N LEU A 47 -4.61 -13.61 3.29
CA LEU A 47 -3.47 -14.24 3.97
C LEU A 47 -2.66 -15.13 3.03
N ALA A 48 -3.31 -15.95 2.21
CA ALA A 48 -2.64 -16.77 1.21
C ALA A 48 -1.87 -15.91 0.20
N GLY A 49 -2.46 -14.79 -0.25
CA GLY A 49 -1.80 -13.81 -1.11
C GLY A 49 -0.55 -13.19 -0.47
N LEU A 50 -0.61 -12.84 0.81
CA LEU A 50 0.55 -12.32 1.57
C LEU A 50 1.66 -13.36 1.70
N LEU A 51 1.33 -14.63 1.96
CA LEU A 51 2.31 -15.70 2.04
C LEU A 51 3.00 -15.93 0.69
N LEU A 52 2.24 -15.97 -0.40
CA LEU A 52 2.78 -16.08 -1.76
C LEU A 52 3.70 -14.90 -2.09
N SER A 53 3.28 -13.67 -1.77
CA SER A 53 4.09 -12.47 -1.97
C SER A 53 5.39 -12.50 -1.17
N GLY A 54 5.35 -13.01 0.06
CA GLY A 54 6.57 -13.19 0.89
C GLY A 54 7.53 -14.21 0.29
N MET A 55 7.02 -15.33 -0.23
CA MET A 55 7.83 -16.34 -0.91
C MET A 55 8.47 -15.80 -2.19
N GLU A 56 7.71 -15.05 -2.99
CA GLU A 56 8.25 -14.40 -4.20
C GLU A 56 9.32 -13.36 -3.85
N LEU A 57 9.13 -12.58 -2.79
CA LEU A 57 10.13 -11.61 -2.35
C LEU A 57 11.43 -12.31 -1.94
N ASP A 58 11.35 -13.41 -1.19
CA ASP A 58 12.52 -14.21 -0.81
C ASP A 58 13.24 -14.76 -2.06
N HIS A 59 12.50 -15.28 -3.02
CA HIS A 59 13.05 -15.74 -4.29
C HIS A 59 13.73 -14.62 -5.09
N MET A 60 13.14 -13.43 -5.15
CA MET A 60 13.69 -12.27 -5.85
C MET A 60 15.01 -11.78 -5.26
N THR A 61 15.25 -11.95 -3.95
CA THR A 61 16.53 -11.56 -3.32
C THR A 61 17.72 -12.32 -3.90
N THR A 62 17.49 -13.53 -4.44
CA THR A 62 18.53 -14.35 -5.07
C THR A 62 18.90 -13.91 -6.50
N TRP A 63 18.13 -13.01 -7.10
CA TRP A 63 18.36 -12.56 -8.48
C TRP A 63 19.58 -11.67 -8.56
N LYS A 64 20.36 -11.82 -9.64
CA LYS A 64 21.58 -11.05 -9.90
C LYS A 64 21.35 -9.53 -9.90
N THR A 65 20.16 -9.09 -10.24
CA THR A 65 19.80 -7.66 -10.29
C THR A 65 19.73 -7.06 -8.89
N PHE A 66 19.11 -7.77 -7.94
CA PHE A 66 19.03 -7.36 -6.53
C PHE A 66 20.41 -7.41 -5.85
N SER A 67 21.24 -8.41 -6.19
CA SER A 67 22.61 -8.51 -5.69
C SER A 67 23.55 -7.41 -6.22
N LYS A 68 23.24 -6.78 -7.38
CA LYS A 68 24.05 -5.72 -7.94
C LYS A 68 23.64 -4.32 -7.50
N VAL A 69 22.38 -4.12 -7.17
CA VAL A 69 21.79 -2.84 -6.81
C VAL A 69 21.03 -2.98 -5.50
N ASP A 70 21.76 -2.86 -4.38
CA ASP A 70 21.21 -3.02 -3.02
C ASP A 70 20.01 -2.11 -2.73
N LYS A 71 19.93 -0.98 -3.45
CA LYS A 71 18.84 -0.01 -3.33
C LYS A 71 17.46 -0.57 -3.72
N PHE A 72 17.41 -1.63 -4.53
CA PHE A 72 16.14 -2.31 -4.82
C PHE A 72 15.57 -3.07 -3.62
N LEU A 73 16.42 -3.58 -2.73
CA LEU A 73 15.97 -4.24 -1.49
C LEU A 73 15.27 -3.24 -0.55
N ILE A 74 15.71 -1.98 -0.54
CA ILE A 74 15.07 -0.91 0.23
C ILE A 74 13.82 -0.40 -0.48
N LEU A 75 13.85 -0.33 -1.81
CA LEU A 75 12.74 0.18 -2.62
C LEU A 75 11.47 -0.68 -2.50
N VAL A 76 11.62 -2.01 -2.54
CA VAL A 76 10.46 -2.94 -2.56
C VAL A 76 9.54 -2.77 -1.35
N PRO A 77 9.99 -2.82 -0.08
CA PRO A 77 9.09 -2.64 1.06
C PRO A 77 8.49 -1.24 1.14
N ILE A 78 9.22 -0.20 0.72
CA ILE A 78 8.69 1.16 0.65
C ILE A 78 7.54 1.23 -0.37
N MET A 79 7.76 0.68 -1.56
CA MET A 79 6.76 0.66 -2.62
C MET A 79 5.52 -0.16 -2.23
N LEU A 80 5.70 -1.33 -1.64
CA LEU A 80 4.58 -2.18 -1.19
C LEU A 80 3.70 -1.45 -0.17
N ASN A 81 4.31 -0.78 0.81
CA ASN A 81 3.57 -0.07 1.85
C ASN A 81 2.82 1.15 1.28
N LEU A 82 3.51 2.01 0.52
CA LEU A 82 2.89 3.21 -0.04
C LEU A 82 1.81 2.86 -1.05
N LYS A 83 2.04 1.83 -1.86
CA LYS A 83 1.08 1.35 -2.85
C LYS A 83 -0.16 0.73 -2.21
N GLY A 84 0.00 -0.11 -1.19
CA GLY A 84 -1.12 -0.69 -0.45
C GLY A 84 -2.06 0.37 0.12
N ASN A 85 -1.51 1.47 0.65
CA ASN A 85 -2.32 2.61 1.11
C ASN A 85 -3.12 3.28 -0.01
N LEU A 86 -2.58 3.38 -1.23
CA LEU A 86 -3.30 3.93 -2.38
C LEU A 86 -4.44 3.02 -2.83
N GLU A 87 -4.21 1.73 -2.86
CA GLU A 87 -5.19 0.71 -3.23
C GLU A 87 -6.33 0.63 -2.23
N MET A 88 -6.02 0.71 -0.94
CA MET A 88 -7.03 0.79 0.12
C MET A 88 -7.91 2.05 -0.02
N ASN A 89 -7.32 3.20 -0.35
CA ASN A 89 -8.08 4.43 -0.63
C ASN A 89 -9.00 4.30 -1.85
N LEU A 90 -8.52 3.64 -2.92
CA LEU A 90 -9.35 3.34 -4.09
C LEU A 90 -10.51 2.42 -3.70
N SER A 91 -10.22 1.37 -2.96
CA SER A 91 -11.18 0.38 -2.47
C SER A 91 -12.31 1.04 -1.69
N LEU A 92 -11.97 1.90 -0.71
CA LEU A 92 -12.94 2.65 0.10
C LEU A 92 -13.82 3.56 -0.75
N ARG A 93 -13.24 4.32 -1.68
CA ARG A 93 -14.02 5.21 -2.57
C ARG A 93 -14.96 4.43 -3.47
N MET A 94 -14.50 3.33 -4.04
CA MET A 94 -15.31 2.48 -4.91
C MET A 94 -16.42 1.77 -4.13
N ALA A 95 -16.15 1.26 -2.92
CA ALA A 95 -17.13 0.64 -2.06
C ALA A 95 -18.19 1.66 -1.61
N THR A 96 -17.79 2.87 -1.23
CA THR A 96 -18.74 3.96 -0.91
C THR A 96 -19.66 4.29 -2.09
N ALA A 97 -19.11 4.43 -3.30
CA ALA A 97 -19.91 4.69 -4.51
C ALA A 97 -20.88 3.52 -4.81
N ALA A 98 -20.48 2.28 -4.52
CA ALA A 98 -21.34 1.11 -4.64
C ALA A 98 -22.49 1.14 -3.63
N ASN A 99 -22.21 1.50 -2.37
CA ASN A 99 -23.20 1.54 -1.30
C ASN A 99 -24.24 2.66 -1.50
N ILE A 100 -23.82 3.79 -2.07
CA ILE A 100 -24.75 4.90 -2.45
C ILE A 100 -25.61 4.52 -3.67
N GLY A 101 -25.23 3.49 -4.45
CA GLY A 101 -25.94 3.04 -5.64
C GLY A 101 -25.51 3.73 -6.94
N GLU A 102 -24.46 4.56 -6.90
CA GLU A 102 -23.95 5.26 -8.10
C GLU A 102 -23.38 4.29 -9.17
N ILE A 103 -22.94 3.10 -8.74
CA ILE A 103 -22.40 2.07 -9.62
C ILE A 103 -23.49 1.27 -10.35
N ASP A 104 -24.76 1.37 -9.95
CA ASP A 104 -25.86 0.61 -10.55
C ASP A 104 -26.14 1.09 -11.98
N ASN A 105 -25.95 2.37 -12.27
CA ASN A 105 -26.07 2.93 -13.62
C ASN A 105 -24.77 2.73 -14.41
N CYS A 106 -24.87 2.10 -15.59
CA CYS A 106 -23.71 1.77 -16.44
C CYS A 106 -22.88 3.00 -16.84
N ARG A 107 -23.51 4.11 -17.18
CA ARG A 107 -22.83 5.33 -17.61
C ARG A 107 -22.10 6.00 -16.43
N THR A 108 -22.75 6.13 -15.28
CA THR A 108 -22.18 6.69 -14.07
C THR A 108 -21.03 5.82 -13.56
N ARG A 109 -21.21 4.51 -13.58
CA ARG A 109 -20.16 3.53 -13.23
C ARG A 109 -18.88 3.71 -14.04
N GLN A 110 -19.00 3.85 -15.38
CA GLN A 110 -17.83 4.06 -16.24
C GLN A 110 -17.08 5.35 -15.90
N LEU A 111 -17.80 6.43 -15.64
CA LEU A 111 -17.20 7.71 -15.26
C LEU A 111 -16.47 7.62 -13.91
N ILE A 112 -17.10 7.00 -12.91
CA ILE A 112 -16.51 6.82 -11.57
C ILE A 112 -15.28 5.93 -11.64
N VAL A 113 -15.36 4.77 -12.30
CA VAL A 113 -14.23 3.85 -12.46
C VAL A 113 -13.08 4.54 -13.20
N SER A 114 -13.35 5.15 -14.34
CA SER A 114 -12.32 5.84 -15.12
C SER A 114 -11.67 6.98 -14.33
N GLY A 115 -12.45 7.82 -13.67
CA GLY A 115 -11.94 8.93 -12.86
C GLY A 115 -11.06 8.46 -11.71
N ASN A 116 -11.49 7.41 -10.99
CA ASN A 116 -10.70 6.84 -9.91
C ASN A 116 -9.43 6.14 -10.40
N MET A 117 -9.46 5.50 -11.57
CA MET A 117 -8.27 4.89 -12.19
C MET A 117 -7.24 5.94 -12.60
N TRP A 118 -7.67 7.04 -13.24
CA TRP A 118 -6.76 8.14 -13.57
C TRP A 118 -6.14 8.76 -12.31
N LEU A 119 -6.95 8.98 -11.28
CA LEU A 119 -6.44 9.50 -10.01
C LEU A 119 -5.42 8.55 -9.36
N LEU A 120 -5.71 7.23 -9.37
CA LEU A 120 -4.79 6.22 -8.85
C LEU A 120 -3.46 6.25 -9.61
N GLN A 121 -3.48 6.36 -10.95
CA GLN A 121 -2.26 6.41 -11.76
C GLN A 121 -1.39 7.63 -11.43
N VAL A 122 -2.00 8.81 -11.32
CA VAL A 122 -1.25 10.03 -10.95
C VAL A 122 -0.64 9.89 -9.55
N GLN A 123 -1.42 9.41 -8.58
CA GLN A 123 -0.94 9.18 -7.22
C GLN A 123 0.19 8.14 -7.17
N ALA A 124 0.07 7.04 -7.92
CA ALA A 124 1.08 6.00 -8.00
C ALA A 124 2.41 6.52 -8.56
N LEU A 125 2.37 7.35 -9.60
CA LEU A 125 3.57 7.98 -10.18
C LEU A 125 4.26 8.92 -9.17
N ILE A 126 3.49 9.75 -8.46
CA ILE A 126 4.04 10.66 -7.43
C ILE A 126 4.70 9.83 -6.32
N VAL A 127 4.01 8.82 -5.81
CA VAL A 127 4.49 7.95 -4.74
C VAL A 127 5.74 7.18 -5.17
N ALA A 128 5.77 6.67 -6.41
CA ALA A 128 6.94 5.99 -6.96
C ALA A 128 8.16 6.90 -7.08
N SER A 129 7.95 8.17 -7.46
CA SER A 129 9.02 9.16 -7.48
C SER A 129 9.61 9.38 -6.09
N VAL A 130 8.76 9.58 -5.09
CA VAL A 130 9.18 9.76 -3.69
C VAL A 130 9.89 8.51 -3.17
N ALA A 131 9.34 7.32 -3.42
CA ALA A 131 9.95 6.06 -3.00
C ALA A 131 11.33 5.83 -3.64
N GLY A 132 11.47 6.12 -4.94
CA GLY A 132 12.75 6.02 -5.65
C GLY A 132 13.81 6.95 -5.08
N ILE A 133 13.45 8.22 -4.81
CA ILE A 133 14.35 9.21 -4.20
C ILE A 133 14.75 8.77 -2.77
N LEU A 134 13.80 8.32 -1.96
CA LEU A 134 14.07 7.86 -0.60
C LEU A 134 14.96 6.62 -0.58
N SER A 135 14.67 5.63 -1.43
CA SER A 135 15.48 4.41 -1.54
C SER A 135 16.92 4.72 -1.93
N PHE A 136 17.12 5.62 -2.89
CA PHE A 136 18.45 6.05 -3.29
C PHE A 136 19.16 6.81 -2.16
N GLY A 137 18.47 7.74 -1.48
CA GLY A 137 19.05 8.53 -0.40
C GLY A 137 19.44 7.67 0.82
N LEU A 138 18.59 6.70 1.21
CA LEU A 138 18.88 5.76 2.30
C LEU A 138 20.03 4.83 1.93
N GLY A 139 20.02 4.24 0.74
CA GLY A 139 21.08 3.35 0.28
C GLY A 139 22.44 4.07 0.12
N ALA A 140 22.45 5.35 -0.22
CA ALA A 140 23.68 6.14 -0.25
C ALA A 140 24.25 6.36 1.16
N LYS A 141 23.40 6.47 2.18
CA LYS A 141 23.84 6.66 3.57
C LYS A 141 24.42 5.38 4.16
N GLU A 142 23.87 4.21 3.87
CA GLU A 142 24.41 2.92 4.30
C GLU A 142 25.80 2.64 3.71
N SER A 143 26.01 2.97 2.45
CA SER A 143 27.31 2.84 1.78
C SER A 143 28.42 3.72 2.40
N HIS A 144 28.06 4.74 3.20
CA HIS A 144 29.02 5.62 3.89
C HIS A 144 29.22 5.24 5.37
N GLY A 145 28.33 4.41 5.95
CA GLY A 145 28.33 4.11 7.40
C GLY A 145 29.00 2.81 7.79
N ASP A 146 29.21 1.88 6.87
CA ASP A 146 29.69 0.54 7.19
C ASP A 146 30.95 0.19 6.41
N GLN A 147 32.07 0.78 6.82
CA GLN A 147 33.36 0.13 6.73
C GLN A 147 33.79 -0.25 8.15
N PRO A 148 33.51 -1.48 8.63
CA PRO A 148 34.31 -2.04 9.70
C PRO A 148 35.72 -2.19 9.11
N ASP A 149 36.65 -1.48 9.71
CA ASP A 149 38.08 -1.54 9.46
C ASP A 149 38.61 -2.97 9.79
N LEU A 150 38.37 -3.88 8.87
CA LEU A 150 39.09 -5.15 8.84
C LEU A 150 40.39 -4.94 8.08
N THR A 151 41.31 -4.25 8.74
CA THR A 151 42.73 -4.26 8.40
C THR A 151 43.27 -5.68 8.50
N MET A 152 43.08 -6.48 7.47
CA MET A 152 44.02 -7.53 7.12
C MET A 152 45.06 -6.94 6.17
N ARG A 153 46.16 -6.64 6.74
CA ARG A 153 47.42 -6.16 6.21
C ARG A 153 47.84 -6.97 4.97
N GLY A 154 47.65 -6.39 3.77
CA GLY A 154 48.25 -6.83 2.51
C GLY A 154 48.98 -5.64 1.88
N PRO A 155 50.08 -5.84 1.13
CA PRO A 155 51.04 -4.79 0.80
C PRO A 155 50.46 -3.70 -0.11
N VAL A 156 50.83 -2.48 0.25
CA VAL A 156 50.59 -1.23 -0.43
C VAL A 156 51.02 -1.31 -1.93
N HIS A 157 50.05 -1.26 -2.85
CA HIS A 157 50.27 -0.76 -4.20
C HIS A 157 49.60 0.59 -4.34
N SER A 158 50.47 1.58 -4.26
CA SER A 158 50.25 2.97 -4.57
C SER A 158 49.72 3.14 -6.00
N GLY A 159 48.70 3.98 -6.15
CA GLY A 159 48.31 4.53 -7.45
C GLY A 159 46.83 4.29 -7.84
N LYS A 160 45.86 4.85 -7.10
CA LYS A 160 44.50 4.99 -7.65
C LYS A 160 44.41 6.31 -8.44
N PRO A 161 44.15 6.27 -9.76
CA PRO A 161 44.06 7.47 -10.57
C PRO A 161 42.84 8.30 -10.18
N ILE A 162 43.02 9.62 -10.24
CA ILE A 162 42.05 10.69 -10.01
C ILE A 162 40.80 10.58 -10.94
N LEU A 163 40.86 9.69 -11.92
CA LEU A 163 39.77 9.37 -12.87
C LEU A 163 38.55 8.69 -12.24
N ASP A 164 38.65 8.22 -10.99
CA ASP A 164 37.65 7.43 -10.32
C ASP A 164 36.44 8.23 -9.76
N LYS A 165 36.60 9.54 -9.51
CA LYS A 165 35.53 10.38 -8.98
C LYS A 165 34.45 10.72 -10.01
N THR A 166 34.87 11.00 -11.25
CA THR A 166 33.91 11.32 -12.34
C THR A 166 33.19 10.08 -12.83
N ALA A 167 33.86 8.92 -12.85
CA ALA A 167 33.25 7.65 -13.15
C ALA A 167 32.21 7.27 -12.08
N ARG A 168 32.55 7.39 -10.79
CA ARG A 168 31.60 7.13 -9.68
C ARG A 168 30.38 8.06 -9.69
N LEU A 169 30.56 9.35 -10.00
CA LEU A 169 29.45 10.29 -10.10
C LEU A 169 28.53 9.93 -11.30
N ARG A 170 29.11 9.50 -12.40
CA ARG A 170 28.36 9.06 -13.58
C ARG A 170 27.62 7.76 -13.31
N ASP A 171 28.25 6.80 -12.68
CA ASP A 171 27.63 5.52 -12.30
C ASP A 171 26.51 5.73 -11.26
N GLY A 172 26.69 6.62 -10.29
CA GLY A 172 25.66 7.00 -9.32
C GLY A 172 24.45 7.67 -9.97
N TYR A 173 24.64 8.51 -10.99
CA TYR A 173 23.55 9.13 -11.72
C TYR A 173 22.74 8.11 -12.54
N PHE A 174 23.43 7.18 -13.24
CA PHE A 174 22.75 6.12 -13.98
C PHE A 174 22.00 5.16 -13.07
N GLU A 175 22.56 4.82 -11.91
CA GLU A 175 21.90 4.00 -10.90
C GLU A 175 20.66 4.69 -10.36
N PHE A 176 20.74 5.99 -10.03
CA PHE A 176 19.58 6.79 -9.61
C PHE A 176 18.48 6.82 -10.68
N ALA A 177 18.85 7.11 -11.92
CA ALA A 177 17.90 7.15 -13.04
C ALA A 177 17.26 5.78 -13.28
N LEU A 178 18.03 4.69 -13.14
CA LEU A 178 17.54 3.32 -13.26
C LEU A 178 16.51 3.00 -12.14
N VAL A 179 16.85 3.26 -10.89
CA VAL A 179 15.97 3.04 -9.74
C VAL A 179 14.66 3.82 -9.89
N LEU A 180 14.78 5.09 -10.31
CA LEU A 180 13.61 5.93 -10.53
C LEU A 180 12.74 5.44 -11.70
N ALA A 181 13.34 5.09 -12.84
CA ALA A 181 12.61 4.57 -14.01
C ALA A 181 11.90 3.24 -13.69
N VAL A 182 12.59 2.30 -13.02
CA VAL A 182 12.03 1.02 -12.64
C VAL A 182 10.87 1.20 -11.64
N SER A 183 11.01 2.09 -10.65
CA SER A 183 9.94 2.37 -9.70
C SER A 183 8.69 2.94 -10.38
N GLN A 184 8.86 3.87 -11.33
CA GLN A 184 7.76 4.46 -12.11
C GLN A 184 7.03 3.43 -12.97
N LEU A 185 7.77 2.61 -13.72
CA LEU A 185 7.20 1.56 -14.56
C LEU A 185 6.47 0.52 -13.71
N ALA A 186 7.10 0.03 -12.66
CA ALA A 186 6.50 -0.94 -11.75
C ALA A 186 5.23 -0.40 -11.08
N ALA A 187 5.24 0.84 -10.60
CA ALA A 187 4.07 1.48 -10.00
C ALA A 187 2.93 1.64 -11.00
N SER A 188 3.21 2.14 -12.20
CA SER A 188 2.21 2.38 -13.24
C SER A 188 1.54 1.06 -13.69
N MET A 189 2.33 0.06 -14.05
CA MET A 189 1.80 -1.24 -14.50
C MET A 189 1.00 -1.93 -13.39
N SER A 190 1.56 -1.99 -12.20
CA SER A 190 0.97 -2.63 -11.04
C SER A 190 -0.33 -1.93 -10.62
N SER A 191 -0.37 -0.58 -10.58
CA SER A 191 -1.58 0.17 -10.25
C SER A 191 -2.68 0.02 -11.29
N ALA A 192 -2.33 -0.09 -12.58
CA ALA A 192 -3.30 -0.37 -13.62
C ALA A 192 -3.97 -1.74 -13.44
N VAL A 193 -3.18 -2.78 -13.16
CA VAL A 193 -3.67 -4.16 -12.98
C VAL A 193 -4.50 -4.27 -11.70
N GLN A 194 -3.94 -3.85 -10.56
CA GLN A 194 -4.61 -3.99 -9.25
C GLN A 194 -5.82 -3.06 -9.14
N GLY A 195 -5.71 -1.81 -9.60
CA GLY A 195 -6.85 -0.89 -9.62
C GLY A 195 -8.01 -1.41 -10.46
N SER A 196 -7.73 -2.01 -11.64
CA SER A 196 -8.75 -2.65 -12.47
C SER A 196 -9.38 -3.84 -11.77
N PHE A 197 -8.58 -4.64 -11.07
CA PHE A 197 -9.06 -5.78 -10.30
C PHE A 197 -9.98 -5.33 -9.15
N ILE A 198 -9.59 -4.32 -8.37
CA ILE A 198 -10.39 -3.76 -7.27
C ILE A 198 -11.73 -3.23 -7.82
N CYS A 199 -11.71 -2.44 -8.89
CA CYS A 199 -12.93 -1.92 -9.51
C CYS A 199 -13.85 -3.05 -10.01
N ALA A 200 -13.29 -4.09 -10.63
CA ALA A 200 -14.05 -5.25 -11.07
C ALA A 200 -14.66 -6.02 -9.89
N LEU A 201 -13.90 -6.19 -8.81
CA LEU A 201 -14.33 -6.88 -7.61
C LEU A 201 -15.50 -6.14 -6.91
N VAL A 202 -15.42 -4.81 -6.79
CA VAL A 202 -16.52 -3.98 -6.23
C VAL A 202 -17.79 -4.12 -7.06
N VAL A 203 -17.67 -4.03 -8.39
CA VAL A 203 -18.83 -4.16 -9.29
C VAL A 203 -19.42 -5.58 -9.21
N TRP A 204 -18.58 -6.59 -9.09
CA TRP A 204 -19.01 -7.97 -8.94
C TRP A 204 -19.71 -8.20 -7.58
N ALA A 205 -19.12 -7.74 -6.48
CA ALA A 205 -19.69 -7.86 -5.14
C ALA A 205 -21.08 -7.20 -5.09
N ARG A 206 -21.23 -5.99 -5.64
CA ARG A 206 -22.51 -5.29 -5.72
C ARG A 206 -23.56 -6.06 -6.51
N LYS A 207 -23.18 -6.65 -7.66
CA LYS A 207 -24.10 -7.45 -8.48
C LYS A 207 -24.52 -8.76 -7.82
N SER A 208 -23.64 -9.34 -7.01
CA SER A 208 -23.87 -10.59 -6.30
C SER A 208 -24.64 -10.41 -4.98
N GLY A 209 -24.95 -9.14 -4.60
CA GLY A 209 -25.66 -8.83 -3.37
C GLY A 209 -24.82 -8.93 -2.10
N PHE A 210 -23.49 -9.01 -2.24
CA PHE A 210 -22.56 -8.93 -1.14
C PHE A 210 -22.25 -7.46 -0.81
N ASP A 211 -21.90 -7.20 0.46
CA ASP A 211 -21.44 -5.89 0.88
C ASP A 211 -20.01 -5.66 0.36
N PRO A 212 -19.78 -4.66 -0.52
CA PRO A 212 -18.46 -4.37 -1.07
C PRO A 212 -17.41 -4.05 0.00
N ASP A 213 -17.79 -3.40 1.11
CA ASP A 213 -16.89 -3.03 2.20
C ASP A 213 -16.29 -4.27 2.86
N ASN A 214 -17.09 -5.32 3.06
CA ASN A 214 -16.65 -6.53 3.73
C ASN A 214 -15.75 -7.41 2.85
N MET A 215 -15.87 -7.31 1.52
CA MET A 215 -15.13 -8.15 0.59
C MET A 215 -13.88 -7.48 0.01
N VAL A 216 -13.95 -6.20 -0.31
CA VAL A 216 -12.92 -5.53 -1.10
C VAL A 216 -11.80 -4.97 -0.22
N ILE A 217 -12.13 -4.41 0.94
CA ILE A 217 -11.15 -3.82 1.85
C ILE A 217 -10.09 -4.81 2.33
N PRO A 218 -10.41 -6.06 2.70
CA PRO A 218 -9.39 -7.02 3.14
C PRO A 218 -8.47 -7.52 2.02
N ILE A 219 -8.84 -7.34 0.75
CA ILE A 219 -8.06 -7.80 -0.43
C ILE A 219 -7.18 -6.68 -0.97
N ALA A 220 -7.53 -5.41 -0.75
CA ALA A 220 -6.77 -4.23 -1.18
C ALA A 220 -5.53 -3.99 -0.32
#